data_66a9a55a4fd65abb9a40a06b809112d0
#
_entry.id   66a9a55a4fd65abb9a40a06b809112d0
#
_cell.length_a   1.000
_cell.length_b   1.000
_cell.length_c   1.000
_cell.angle_alpha   90.00
_cell.angle_beta   90.00
_cell.angle_gamma   90.00
#
_symmetry.space_group_name_H-M   'P 1'
#
loop_
_entity.id
_entity.type
_entity.pdbx_description
1 polymer ?
#
loop_
_entity_poly.entity_id
_entity_poly.type
_entity_poly.pdbx_seq_one_letter_code
_entity_poly.pdbx_strand_id
1 'polypeptide(L)'
;VGDCTQGIAGGGFLYTNADSVSVGVVLRLDDLDAQGRTSSEVHDRFLAHPAIAPLIEGGQLLEYGCHLTIEDGPAMAARTLTAPGLVLVGDAAGFTLNTGLTIRGMDLAAGSGLAAAVAVDRALTAADYSQQAMDVYRSELDKTFVGADMKTYSRAPGFLENPRMYNAYGPLLADVFHGVYNLDLTPRKLLARTAWDVLRRSPVKLTTLVRDVLHALRAL
;
A
#
# COMPACT_ATOMS: atom_id res chain seq x y z
N VAL A 1 -5.28 -4.02 -7.33
CA VAL A 1 -6.14 -4.94 -6.58
C VAL A 1 -7.11 -5.60 -7.55
N GLY A 2 -7.49 -6.84 -7.27
CA GLY A 2 -8.48 -7.57 -8.06
C GLY A 2 -7.87 -8.36 -9.21
N ASP A 3 -8.33 -8.12 -10.44
CA ASP A 3 -7.96 -8.94 -11.60
C ASP A 3 -6.46 -8.90 -11.93
N CYS A 4 -5.80 -7.76 -11.73
CA CYS A 4 -4.37 -7.60 -12.02
C CYS A 4 -3.47 -8.51 -11.18
N THR A 5 -3.84 -8.82 -9.93
CA THR A 5 -3.08 -9.71 -9.04
C THR A 5 -3.73 -11.07 -8.85
N GLN A 6 -4.92 -11.31 -9.43
CA GLN A 6 -5.67 -12.56 -9.40
C GLN A 6 -5.93 -13.10 -7.99
N GLY A 7 -6.30 -12.22 -7.08
CA GLY A 7 -6.62 -12.54 -5.70
C GLY A 7 -5.41 -12.61 -4.77
N ILE A 8 -4.20 -12.44 -5.28
CA ILE A 8 -3.02 -12.22 -4.44
C ILE A 8 -3.16 -10.82 -3.81
N ALA A 9 -2.96 -10.72 -2.51
CA ALA A 9 -2.95 -9.43 -1.83
C ALA A 9 -1.85 -8.52 -2.40
N GLY A 10 -2.23 -7.31 -2.77
CA GLY A 10 -1.34 -6.36 -3.43
C GLY A 10 -2.06 -5.53 -4.48
N GLY A 11 -1.34 -5.04 -5.46
CA GLY A 11 -1.90 -4.22 -6.52
C GLY A 11 -0.90 -3.92 -7.62
N GLY A 12 -1.39 -3.37 -8.74
CA GLY A 12 -0.58 -2.83 -9.81
C GLY A 12 -0.41 -1.32 -9.66
N PHE A 13 0.69 -0.81 -10.18
CA PHE A 13 0.95 0.61 -10.28
C PHE A 13 1.45 1.00 -11.67
N LEU A 14 1.19 2.24 -12.04
CA LEU A 14 1.75 2.88 -13.23
C LEU A 14 2.04 4.34 -12.87
N TYR A 15 3.29 4.74 -13.02
CA TYR A 15 3.75 6.12 -12.81
C TYR A 15 4.26 6.71 -14.12
N THR A 16 3.87 7.95 -14.42
CA THR A 16 4.43 8.72 -15.51
C THR A 16 5.63 9.51 -15.01
N ASN A 17 6.77 9.35 -15.67
CA ASN A 17 7.98 10.12 -15.46
C ASN A 17 8.11 11.18 -16.58
N ALA A 18 9.21 11.91 -16.61
CA ALA A 18 9.41 12.97 -17.61
C ALA A 18 9.42 12.42 -19.06
N ASP A 19 10.03 11.25 -19.27
CA ASP A 19 10.25 10.64 -20.58
C ASP A 19 10.04 9.13 -20.59
N SER A 20 9.53 8.56 -19.53
CA SER A 20 9.31 7.13 -19.36
C SER A 20 8.07 6.83 -18.51
N VAL A 21 7.72 5.56 -18.41
CA VAL A 21 6.65 5.05 -17.55
C VAL A 21 7.22 3.96 -16.66
N SER A 22 6.96 4.03 -15.36
CA SER A 22 7.25 2.95 -14.43
C SER A 22 5.97 2.15 -14.19
N VAL A 23 6.00 0.86 -14.49
CA VAL A 23 4.85 -0.03 -14.36
C VAL A 23 5.25 -1.30 -13.61
N GLY A 24 4.42 -1.75 -12.67
CA GLY A 24 4.75 -2.92 -11.89
C GLY A 24 3.63 -3.42 -11.00
N VAL A 25 3.95 -4.46 -10.23
CA VAL A 25 3.04 -5.06 -9.25
C VAL A 25 3.73 -5.16 -7.89
N VAL A 26 2.94 -5.01 -6.84
CA VAL A 26 3.34 -5.31 -5.46
C VAL A 26 2.51 -6.52 -5.03
N LEU A 27 3.14 -7.56 -4.52
CA LEU A 27 2.51 -8.84 -4.23
C LEU A 27 2.90 -9.32 -2.84
N ARG A 28 1.92 -9.86 -2.08
CA ARG A 28 2.21 -10.56 -0.83
C ARG A 28 2.83 -11.92 -1.15
N LEU A 29 3.98 -12.21 -0.54
CA LEU A 29 4.73 -13.44 -0.82
C LEU A 29 3.98 -14.71 -0.41
N ASP A 30 3.33 -14.72 0.75
CA ASP A 30 2.60 -15.89 1.24
C ASP A 30 1.46 -16.28 0.29
N ASP A 31 0.73 -15.29 -0.24
CA ASP A 31 -0.34 -15.55 -1.21
C ASP A 31 0.22 -16.01 -2.57
N LEU A 32 1.37 -15.45 -2.98
CA LEU A 32 2.05 -15.81 -4.21
C LEU A 32 2.51 -17.27 -4.15
N ASP A 33 3.16 -17.66 -3.05
CA ASP A 33 3.61 -19.03 -2.78
C ASP A 33 2.43 -20.00 -2.70
N ALA A 34 1.39 -19.65 -1.96
CA ALA A 34 0.18 -20.46 -1.82
C ALA A 34 -0.52 -20.75 -3.16
N GLN A 35 -0.38 -19.85 -4.15
CA GLN A 35 -0.89 -20.06 -5.50
C GLN A 35 0.09 -20.76 -6.44
N GLY A 36 1.32 -21.03 -5.99
CA GLY A 36 2.37 -21.68 -6.78
C GLY A 36 2.77 -20.86 -8.02
N ARG A 37 2.74 -19.53 -7.93
CA ARG A 37 3.05 -18.60 -9.03
C ARG A 37 4.35 -17.87 -8.80
N THR A 38 4.93 -17.39 -9.89
CA THR A 38 6.07 -16.48 -9.85
C THR A 38 5.62 -15.02 -9.97
N SER A 39 6.39 -14.09 -9.42
CA SER A 39 6.14 -12.66 -9.55
C SER A 39 6.17 -12.21 -11.02
N SER A 40 7.04 -12.81 -11.83
CA SER A 40 7.13 -12.52 -13.27
C SER A 40 5.84 -12.89 -14.01
N GLU A 41 5.26 -14.07 -13.74
CA GLU A 41 3.99 -14.47 -14.37
C GLU A 41 2.85 -13.50 -14.05
N VAL A 42 2.76 -13.03 -12.81
CA VAL A 42 1.73 -12.06 -12.41
C VAL A 42 1.99 -10.70 -13.05
N HIS A 43 3.26 -10.27 -13.11
CA HIS A 43 3.66 -9.03 -13.76
C HIS A 43 3.37 -9.05 -15.26
N ASP A 44 3.73 -10.12 -15.98
CA ASP A 44 3.48 -10.25 -17.42
C ASP A 44 1.99 -10.20 -17.74
N ARG A 45 1.15 -10.83 -16.90
CA ARG A 45 -0.30 -10.73 -17.04
C ARG A 45 -0.83 -9.34 -16.78
N PHE A 46 -0.26 -8.62 -15.81
CA PHE A 46 -0.62 -7.23 -15.55
C PHE A 46 -0.28 -6.35 -16.76
N LEU A 47 0.89 -6.50 -17.36
CA LEU A 47 1.27 -5.79 -18.59
C LEU A 47 0.34 -6.11 -19.76
N ALA A 48 -0.09 -7.36 -19.89
CA ALA A 48 -1.02 -7.81 -20.94
C ALA A 48 -2.49 -7.45 -20.67
N HIS A 49 -2.81 -6.88 -19.50
CA HIS A 49 -4.20 -6.53 -19.17
C HIS A 49 -4.74 -5.47 -20.13
N PRO A 50 -5.99 -5.59 -20.66
CA PRO A 50 -6.55 -4.66 -21.64
C PRO A 50 -6.57 -3.19 -21.25
N ALA A 51 -6.60 -2.90 -19.94
CA ALA A 51 -6.51 -1.52 -19.43
C ALA A 51 -5.09 -0.99 -19.32
N ILE A 52 -4.08 -1.84 -19.35
CA ILE A 52 -2.66 -1.48 -19.14
C ILE A 52 -1.89 -1.52 -20.47
N ALA A 53 -2.07 -2.59 -21.24
CA ALA A 53 -1.33 -2.78 -22.50
C ALA A 53 -1.36 -1.55 -23.43
N PRO A 54 -2.49 -0.85 -23.66
CA PRO A 54 -2.50 0.34 -24.51
C PRO A 54 -1.69 1.51 -23.95
N LEU A 55 -1.46 1.57 -22.63
CA LEU A 55 -0.72 2.65 -21.98
C LEU A 55 0.81 2.50 -22.14
N ILE A 56 1.26 1.33 -22.51
CA ILE A 56 2.69 0.98 -22.68
C ILE A 56 3.00 0.53 -24.11
N GLU A 57 2.01 0.54 -25.00
CA GLU A 57 2.17 0.11 -26.38
C GLU A 57 3.26 0.92 -27.10
N GLY A 58 4.13 0.22 -27.84
CA GLY A 58 5.26 0.84 -28.54
C GLY A 58 6.44 1.26 -27.65
N GLY A 59 6.33 1.08 -26.33
CA GLY A 59 7.41 1.33 -25.39
C GLY A 59 8.55 0.33 -25.53
N GLN A 60 9.76 0.75 -25.12
CA GLN A 60 10.93 -0.11 -25.00
C GLN A 60 11.23 -0.34 -23.51
N LEU A 61 11.55 -1.57 -23.14
CA LEU A 61 12.02 -1.87 -21.79
C LEU A 61 13.36 -1.21 -21.55
N LEU A 62 13.41 -0.26 -20.63
CA LEU A 62 14.62 0.46 -20.24
C LEU A 62 15.33 -0.25 -19.08
N GLU A 63 14.56 -0.67 -18.09
CA GLU A 63 15.07 -1.30 -16.87
C GLU A 63 14.03 -2.25 -16.30
N TYR A 64 14.48 -3.33 -15.67
CA TYR A 64 13.65 -4.27 -14.92
C TYR A 64 14.31 -4.53 -13.56
N GLY A 65 13.52 -4.47 -12.50
CA GLY A 65 13.97 -4.75 -11.13
C GLY A 65 12.87 -5.38 -10.29
N CYS A 66 13.29 -6.15 -9.30
CA CYS A 66 12.40 -6.73 -8.30
C CYS A 66 13.15 -6.77 -6.96
N HIS A 67 12.47 -6.35 -5.89
CA HIS A 67 13.03 -6.40 -4.53
C HIS A 67 11.93 -6.66 -3.51
N LEU A 68 12.32 -7.10 -2.32
CA LEU A 68 11.43 -7.26 -1.19
C LEU A 68 11.18 -5.92 -0.51
N THR A 69 9.95 -5.69 -0.07
CA THR A 69 9.59 -4.55 0.77
C THR A 69 8.85 -5.03 2.02
N ILE A 70 8.80 -4.17 3.02
CA ILE A 70 8.19 -4.47 4.31
C ILE A 70 6.67 -4.32 4.20
N GLU A 71 5.91 -5.32 4.65
CA GLU A 71 4.44 -5.27 4.68
C GLU A 71 3.93 -4.50 5.90
N ASP A 72 4.46 -4.80 7.09
CA ASP A 72 4.08 -4.11 8.34
C ASP A 72 5.15 -3.10 8.76
N GLY A 73 5.22 -2.01 8.01
CA GLY A 73 6.10 -0.89 8.32
C GLY A 73 5.89 -0.30 9.72
N PRO A 74 4.66 -0.02 10.16
CA PRO A 74 4.40 0.49 11.51
C PRO A 74 4.94 -0.39 12.63
N ALA A 75 4.77 -1.71 12.56
CA ALA A 75 5.30 -2.64 13.56
C ALA A 75 6.84 -2.67 13.55
N MET A 76 7.46 -2.59 12.38
CA MET A 76 8.91 -2.52 12.27
C MET A 76 9.45 -1.18 12.79
N ALA A 77 8.86 -0.07 12.41
CA ALA A 77 9.25 1.28 12.83
C ALA A 77 9.04 1.53 14.35
N ALA A 78 8.19 0.76 15.00
CA ALA A 78 8.00 0.81 16.45
C ALA A 78 9.16 0.20 17.25
N ARG A 79 10.07 -0.54 16.59
CA ARG A 79 11.25 -1.15 17.21
C ARG A 79 12.36 -0.12 17.44
N THR A 80 13.48 -0.58 17.96
CA THR A 80 14.69 0.23 18.14
C THR A 80 15.26 0.61 16.78
N LEU A 81 15.37 1.91 16.51
CA LEU A 81 15.88 2.46 15.25
C LEU A 81 17.31 2.98 15.36
N THR A 82 17.91 2.85 16.53
CA THR A 82 19.21 3.44 16.85
C THR A 82 20.10 2.45 17.58
N ALA A 83 21.39 2.62 17.43
CA ALA A 83 22.44 2.01 18.26
C ALA A 83 23.57 3.04 18.41
N PRO A 84 24.54 2.84 19.33
CA PRO A 84 25.68 3.75 19.42
C PRO A 84 26.36 3.97 18.04
N GLY A 85 26.37 5.22 17.58
CA GLY A 85 26.92 5.59 16.29
C GLY A 85 26.09 5.16 15.06
N LEU A 86 24.84 4.70 15.22
CA LEU A 86 24.01 4.21 14.13
C LEU A 86 22.57 4.69 14.25
N VAL A 87 21.98 5.06 13.11
CA VAL A 87 20.54 5.28 12.93
C VAL A 87 20.03 4.54 11.72
N LEU A 88 18.82 3.96 11.80
CA LEU A 88 18.13 3.32 10.68
C LEU A 88 17.13 4.30 10.07
N VAL A 89 17.10 4.38 8.74
CA VAL A 89 16.19 5.27 7.98
C VAL A 89 15.54 4.52 6.81
N GLY A 90 14.48 5.09 6.26
CA GLY A 90 13.80 4.55 5.09
C GLY A 90 13.31 3.12 5.29
N ASP A 91 13.39 2.31 4.25
CA ASP A 91 12.93 0.92 4.24
C ASP A 91 13.65 0.05 5.29
N ALA A 92 14.94 0.31 5.55
CA ALA A 92 15.70 -0.39 6.59
C ALA A 92 15.12 -0.19 8.00
N ALA A 93 14.43 0.93 8.22
CA ALA A 93 13.70 1.25 9.45
C ALA A 93 12.23 0.82 9.41
N GLY A 94 11.74 0.30 8.29
CA GLY A 94 10.35 -0.06 8.08
C GLY A 94 9.45 1.13 7.72
N PHE A 95 10.01 2.25 7.21
CA PHE A 95 9.20 3.40 6.80
C PHE A 95 8.54 3.17 5.45
N THR A 96 7.68 2.15 5.41
CA THR A 96 6.75 1.84 4.33
C THR A 96 5.33 1.84 4.86
N LEU A 97 4.39 2.33 4.08
CA LEU A 97 3.00 2.43 4.49
C LEU A 97 2.07 2.08 3.33
N ASN A 98 1.26 1.05 3.54
CA ASN A 98 0.18 0.67 2.65
C ASN A 98 -1.16 1.03 3.31
N THR A 99 -1.93 1.94 2.69
CA THR A 99 -3.27 2.34 3.14
C THR A 99 -4.38 1.60 2.40
N GLY A 100 -4.04 0.62 1.57
CA GLY A 100 -4.99 -0.08 0.69
C GLY A 100 -5.33 0.68 -0.60
N LEU A 101 -5.12 1.99 -0.63
CA LEU A 101 -5.32 2.86 -1.81
C LEU A 101 -3.99 3.39 -2.35
N THR A 102 -3.03 3.62 -1.47
CA THR A 102 -1.70 4.11 -1.82
C THR A 102 -0.64 3.33 -1.08
N ILE A 103 0.50 3.13 -1.74
CA ILE A 103 1.72 2.60 -1.12
C ILE A 103 2.74 3.73 -1.11
N ARG A 104 3.25 4.04 0.08
CA ARG A 104 4.22 5.12 0.31
C ARG A 104 5.50 4.54 0.90
N GLY A 105 6.63 4.98 0.43
CA GLY A 105 7.96 4.60 0.92
C GLY A 105 8.96 5.72 0.66
N MET A 106 9.03 6.26 -0.57
CA MET A 106 10.00 7.26 -0.99
C MET A 106 9.95 8.55 -0.17
N ASP A 107 8.78 9.10 0.07
CA ASP A 107 8.58 10.31 0.87
C ASP A 107 8.86 10.05 2.36
N LEU A 108 8.48 8.87 2.89
CA LEU A 108 8.79 8.46 4.24
C LEU A 108 10.30 8.24 4.43
N ALA A 109 10.97 7.66 3.43
CA ALA A 109 12.43 7.51 3.44
C ALA A 109 13.14 8.87 3.46
N ALA A 110 12.74 9.80 2.58
CA ALA A 110 13.30 11.15 2.55
C ALA A 110 13.05 11.90 3.88
N GLY A 111 11.83 11.86 4.40
CA GLY A 111 11.46 12.51 5.66
C GLY A 111 12.21 11.93 6.86
N SER A 112 12.40 10.61 6.91
CA SER A 112 13.20 9.97 7.97
C SER A 112 14.67 10.33 7.87
N GLY A 113 15.23 10.47 6.64
CA GLY A 113 16.58 10.93 6.41
C GLY A 113 16.82 12.38 6.92
N LEU A 114 15.84 13.26 6.71
CA LEU A 114 15.91 14.64 7.26
C LEU A 114 15.92 14.66 8.79
N ALA A 115 15.08 13.85 9.43
CA ALA A 115 15.08 13.73 10.89
C ALA A 115 16.40 13.14 11.41
N ALA A 116 16.96 12.14 10.71
CA ALA A 116 18.25 11.56 11.04
C ALA A 116 19.39 12.57 10.91
N ALA A 117 19.38 13.41 9.87
CA ALA A 117 20.39 14.43 9.67
C ALA A 117 20.48 15.38 10.87
N VAL A 118 19.35 15.80 11.44
CA VAL A 118 19.33 16.65 12.65
C VAL A 118 19.95 15.95 13.86
N ALA A 119 19.64 14.66 14.07
CA ALA A 119 20.19 13.90 15.19
C ALA A 119 21.70 13.66 15.03
N VAL A 120 22.12 13.30 13.81
CA VAL A 120 23.53 13.04 13.49
C VAL A 120 24.36 14.32 13.60
N ASP A 121 23.87 15.47 13.10
CA ASP A 121 24.55 16.77 13.22
C ASP A 121 24.80 17.14 14.68
N ARG A 122 23.81 16.95 15.55
CA ARG A 122 23.96 17.18 17.01
C ARG A 122 25.01 16.26 17.62
N ALA A 123 24.99 14.97 17.28
CA ALA A 123 25.95 13.99 17.77
C ALA A 123 27.38 14.32 17.35
N LEU A 124 27.57 14.71 16.09
CA LEU A 124 28.85 15.15 15.53
C LEU A 124 29.36 16.41 16.25
N THR A 125 28.49 17.40 16.42
CA THR A 125 28.83 18.65 17.12
C THR A 125 29.24 18.44 18.59
N ALA A 126 28.53 17.51 19.26
CA ALA A 126 28.82 17.15 20.65
C ALA A 126 29.97 16.11 20.79
N ALA A 127 30.43 15.51 19.70
CA ALA A 127 31.32 14.35 19.67
C ALA A 127 30.81 13.20 20.58
N ASP A 128 29.48 13.07 20.71
CA ASP A 128 28.80 12.04 21.50
C ASP A 128 28.00 11.13 20.58
N TYR A 129 28.39 9.88 20.50
CA TYR A 129 27.77 8.83 19.67
C TYR A 129 27.12 7.74 20.52
N SER A 130 26.85 8.05 21.80
CA SER A 130 26.17 7.14 22.70
C SER A 130 24.75 6.81 22.23
N GLN A 131 24.18 5.73 22.77
CA GLN A 131 22.78 5.39 22.53
C GLN A 131 21.86 6.57 22.82
N GLN A 132 22.09 7.29 23.91
CA GLN A 132 21.27 8.44 24.32
C GLN A 132 21.35 9.58 23.30
N ALA A 133 22.53 9.85 22.74
CA ALA A 133 22.69 10.87 21.71
C ALA A 133 21.97 10.46 20.41
N MET A 134 22.06 9.18 20.03
CA MET A 134 21.36 8.67 18.84
C MET A 134 19.83 8.62 19.00
N ASP A 135 19.31 8.42 20.21
CA ASP A 135 17.86 8.36 20.49
C ASP A 135 17.15 9.72 20.28
N VAL A 136 17.89 10.81 20.15
CA VAL A 136 17.38 12.12 19.68
C VAL A 136 16.65 11.96 18.34
N TYR A 137 17.11 11.05 17.47
CA TYR A 137 16.46 10.74 16.20
C TYR A 137 14.97 10.40 16.35
N ARG A 138 14.60 9.57 17.33
CA ARG A 138 13.18 9.23 17.57
C ARG A 138 12.36 10.49 17.87
N SER A 139 12.86 11.37 18.70
CA SER A 139 12.16 12.61 19.06
C SER A 139 12.05 13.58 17.86
N GLU A 140 13.04 13.64 17.00
CA GLU A 140 12.99 14.44 15.77
C GLU A 140 12.00 13.81 14.76
N LEU A 141 12.01 12.48 14.61
CA LEU A 141 11.09 11.75 13.75
C LEU A 141 9.61 11.98 14.15
N ASP A 142 9.31 11.94 15.45
CA ASP A 142 7.96 12.15 15.99
C ASP A 142 7.40 13.55 15.73
N LYS A 143 8.26 14.54 15.44
CA LYS A 143 7.86 15.91 15.05
C LYS A 143 7.51 16.02 13.57
N THR A 144 7.81 15.01 12.77
CA THR A 144 7.60 14.99 11.31
C THR A 144 6.30 14.28 10.94
N PHE A 145 5.90 14.45 9.68
CA PHE A 145 4.78 13.68 9.11
C PHE A 145 5.04 12.17 9.15
N VAL A 146 6.30 11.74 9.09
CA VAL A 146 6.67 10.31 9.12
C VAL A 146 6.19 9.67 10.43
N GLY A 147 6.55 10.24 11.58
CA GLY A 147 6.11 9.73 12.87
C GLY A 147 4.58 9.77 13.03
N ALA A 148 3.95 10.87 12.57
CA ALA A 148 2.51 11.06 12.63
C ALA A 148 1.77 10.02 11.77
N ASP A 149 2.18 9.81 10.52
CA ASP A 149 1.55 8.88 9.59
C ASP A 149 1.72 7.42 10.03
N MET A 150 2.93 7.02 10.43
CA MET A 150 3.18 5.68 10.95
C MET A 150 2.31 5.34 12.17
N LYS A 151 2.04 6.32 13.03
CA LYS A 151 1.15 6.17 14.18
C LYS A 151 -0.32 6.10 13.76
N THR A 152 -0.75 7.00 12.87
CA THR A 152 -2.13 7.09 12.38
C THR A 152 -2.57 5.78 11.73
N TYR A 153 -1.74 5.25 10.83
CA TYR A 153 -2.03 4.04 10.06
C TYR A 153 -1.46 2.75 10.67
N SER A 154 -1.15 2.76 11.96
CA SER A 154 -0.56 1.59 12.65
C SER A 154 -1.43 0.32 12.60
N ARG A 155 -2.72 0.45 12.30
CA ARG A 155 -3.67 -0.67 12.17
C ARG A 155 -3.94 -1.08 10.73
N ALA A 156 -3.44 -0.32 9.75
CA ALA A 156 -3.69 -0.60 8.34
C ALA A 156 -3.19 -1.99 7.88
N PRO A 157 -1.98 -2.45 8.26
CA PRO A 157 -1.52 -3.80 7.90
C PRO A 157 -2.49 -4.89 8.32
N GLY A 158 -2.91 -4.91 9.60
CA GLY A 158 -3.85 -5.92 10.09
C GLY A 158 -5.26 -5.84 9.44
N PHE A 159 -5.69 -4.67 8.98
CA PHE A 159 -6.92 -4.56 8.19
C PHE A 159 -6.72 -5.13 6.77
N LEU A 160 -5.57 -4.88 6.15
CA LEU A 160 -5.26 -5.33 4.80
C LEU A 160 -4.97 -6.84 4.71
N GLU A 161 -4.82 -7.55 5.83
CA GLU A 161 -4.82 -9.01 5.85
C GLU A 161 -6.18 -9.62 5.51
N ASN A 162 -7.26 -8.83 5.51
CA ASN A 162 -8.59 -9.31 5.19
C ASN A 162 -8.72 -9.72 3.71
N PRO A 163 -8.85 -11.02 3.38
CA PRO A 163 -8.85 -11.48 2.00
C PRO A 163 -10.03 -10.95 1.18
N ARG A 164 -11.12 -10.52 1.82
CA ARG A 164 -12.28 -9.93 1.13
C ARG A 164 -11.93 -8.62 0.44
N MET A 165 -10.88 -7.91 0.90
CA MET A 165 -10.38 -6.70 0.22
C MET A 165 -9.94 -6.99 -1.21
N TYR A 166 -9.40 -8.19 -1.45
CA TYR A 166 -8.77 -8.56 -2.73
C TYR A 166 -9.67 -9.40 -3.64
N ASN A 167 -10.68 -10.09 -3.08
CA ASN A 167 -11.49 -11.04 -3.85
C ASN A 167 -13.00 -10.77 -3.83
N ALA A 168 -13.54 -10.01 -2.87
CA ALA A 168 -14.98 -9.82 -2.74
C ALA A 168 -15.44 -8.37 -2.92
N TYR A 169 -14.71 -7.39 -2.35
CA TYR A 169 -15.14 -5.99 -2.39
C TYR A 169 -14.90 -5.31 -3.72
N GLY A 170 -13.86 -5.69 -4.47
CA GLY A 170 -13.62 -5.18 -5.83
C GLY A 170 -14.81 -5.48 -6.77
N PRO A 171 -15.20 -6.75 -6.96
CA PRO A 171 -16.38 -7.12 -7.74
C PRO A 171 -17.68 -6.46 -7.22
N LEU A 172 -17.89 -6.44 -5.90
CA LEU A 172 -19.08 -5.80 -5.31
C LEU A 172 -19.20 -4.32 -5.69
N LEU A 173 -18.09 -3.56 -5.61
CA LEU A 173 -18.05 -2.16 -5.99
C LEU A 173 -18.25 -1.99 -7.50
N ALA A 174 -17.59 -2.82 -8.31
CA ALA A 174 -17.74 -2.79 -9.76
C ALA A 174 -19.21 -3.02 -10.17
N ASP A 175 -19.89 -4.00 -9.58
CA ASP A 175 -21.30 -4.28 -9.84
C ASP A 175 -22.22 -3.13 -9.42
N VAL A 176 -21.92 -2.47 -8.29
CA VAL A 176 -22.68 -1.27 -7.87
C VAL A 176 -22.50 -0.15 -8.88
N PHE A 177 -21.26 0.16 -9.27
CA PHE A 177 -20.98 1.19 -10.28
C PHE A 177 -21.58 0.84 -11.65
N HIS A 178 -21.49 -0.42 -12.06
CA HIS A 178 -22.15 -0.88 -13.28
C HIS A 178 -23.65 -0.63 -13.23
N GLY A 179 -24.32 -1.00 -12.14
CA GLY A 179 -25.75 -0.77 -11.95
C GLY A 179 -26.14 0.72 -11.91
N VAL A 180 -25.21 1.61 -11.56
CA VAL A 180 -25.43 3.07 -11.55
C VAL A 180 -25.16 3.70 -12.93
N TYR A 181 -24.08 3.31 -13.60
CA TYR A 181 -23.64 3.97 -14.83
C TYR A 181 -24.12 3.29 -16.11
N ASN A 182 -24.56 2.03 -16.04
CA ASN A 182 -25.14 1.36 -17.20
C ASN A 182 -26.55 1.91 -17.46
N LEU A 183 -26.65 2.74 -18.51
CA LEU A 183 -27.89 3.38 -18.92
C LEU A 183 -28.61 2.52 -19.96
N ASP A 184 -29.73 1.96 -19.56
CA ASP A 184 -30.71 1.32 -20.45
C ASP A 184 -32.01 2.16 -20.52
N LEU A 185 -32.99 1.69 -21.25
CA LEU A 185 -34.28 2.36 -21.43
C LEU A 185 -35.27 2.10 -20.28
N THR A 186 -34.82 1.47 -19.19
CA THR A 186 -35.66 1.21 -18.01
C THR A 186 -35.62 2.38 -17.00
N PRO A 187 -36.70 2.58 -16.24
CA PRO A 187 -36.70 3.61 -15.19
C PRO A 187 -35.60 3.36 -14.15
N ARG A 188 -34.92 4.44 -13.76
CA ARG A 188 -33.79 4.37 -12.81
C ARG A 188 -34.27 4.10 -11.39
N LYS A 189 -33.54 3.25 -10.69
CA LYS A 189 -33.72 3.02 -9.26
C LYS A 189 -32.91 4.05 -8.46
N LEU A 190 -33.33 4.29 -7.21
CA LEU A 190 -32.50 5.04 -6.27
C LEU A 190 -31.15 4.32 -6.06
N LEU A 191 -30.05 5.08 -5.94
CA LEU A 191 -28.70 4.56 -5.73
C LEU A 191 -28.65 3.55 -4.56
N ALA A 192 -29.27 3.87 -3.43
CA ALA A 192 -29.33 2.98 -2.28
C ALA A 192 -30.02 1.64 -2.60
N ARG A 193 -31.05 1.66 -3.45
CA ARG A 193 -31.75 0.43 -3.87
C ARG A 193 -30.91 -0.39 -4.84
N THR A 194 -30.20 0.26 -5.76
CA THR A 194 -29.25 -0.42 -6.65
C THR A 194 -28.16 -1.11 -5.84
N ALA A 195 -27.52 -0.39 -4.92
CA ALA A 195 -26.48 -0.94 -4.06
C ALA A 195 -27.00 -2.11 -3.20
N TRP A 196 -28.22 -1.99 -2.67
CA TRP A 196 -28.86 -3.07 -1.90
C TRP A 196 -29.15 -4.31 -2.74
N ASP A 197 -29.68 -4.13 -3.95
CA ASP A 197 -29.98 -5.24 -4.87
C ASP A 197 -28.69 -5.98 -5.25
N VAL A 198 -27.58 -5.28 -5.47
CA VAL A 198 -26.28 -5.87 -5.76
C VAL A 198 -25.73 -6.60 -4.53
N LEU A 199 -25.76 -5.97 -3.35
CA LEU A 199 -25.28 -6.60 -2.12
C LEU A 199 -26.00 -7.92 -1.83
N ARG A 200 -27.32 -7.96 -2.00
CA ARG A 200 -28.13 -9.18 -1.80
C ARG A 200 -27.79 -10.33 -2.74
N ARG A 201 -27.22 -10.06 -3.91
CA ARG A 201 -26.78 -11.06 -4.89
C ARG A 201 -25.31 -11.46 -4.71
N SER A 202 -24.55 -10.61 -3.99
CA SER A 202 -23.14 -10.87 -3.72
C SER A 202 -22.96 -11.93 -2.63
N PRO A 203 -21.79 -12.58 -2.54
CA PRO A 203 -21.46 -13.48 -1.44
C PRO A 203 -21.23 -12.74 -0.10
N VAL A 204 -21.19 -11.41 -0.11
CA VAL A 204 -20.88 -10.60 1.08
C VAL A 204 -22.14 -10.39 1.91
N LYS A 205 -22.14 -10.86 3.15
CA LYS A 205 -23.23 -10.62 4.10
C LYS A 205 -23.18 -9.16 4.62
N LEU A 206 -24.35 -8.52 4.80
CA LEU A 206 -24.45 -7.17 5.33
C LEU A 206 -23.71 -7.00 6.67
N THR A 207 -23.86 -7.95 7.59
CA THR A 207 -23.19 -7.91 8.89
C THR A 207 -21.66 -7.94 8.77
N THR A 208 -21.15 -8.71 7.80
CA THR A 208 -19.72 -8.77 7.48
C THR A 208 -19.26 -7.44 6.89
N LEU A 209 -20.01 -6.88 5.94
CA LEU A 209 -19.68 -5.58 5.32
C LEU A 209 -19.65 -4.47 6.38
N VAL A 210 -20.67 -4.38 7.26
CA VAL A 210 -20.70 -3.38 8.33
C VAL A 210 -19.50 -3.52 9.26
N ARG A 211 -19.18 -4.74 9.69
CA ARG A 211 -18.01 -5.00 10.54
C ARG A 211 -16.71 -4.56 9.86
N ASP A 212 -16.53 -4.90 8.58
CA ASP A 212 -15.32 -4.60 7.86
C ASP A 212 -15.19 -3.08 7.56
N VAL A 213 -16.32 -2.39 7.30
CA VAL A 213 -16.35 -0.92 7.19
C VAL A 213 -15.97 -0.26 8.52
N LEU A 214 -16.50 -0.73 9.64
CA LEU A 214 -16.12 -0.19 10.96
C LEU A 214 -14.64 -0.47 11.29
N HIS A 215 -14.10 -1.58 10.82
CA HIS A 215 -12.67 -1.88 10.96
C HIS A 215 -11.84 -0.95 10.06
N ALA A 216 -12.26 -0.75 8.81
CA ALA A 216 -11.61 0.19 7.88
C ALA A 216 -11.54 1.62 8.47
N LEU A 217 -12.66 2.15 8.96
CA LEU A 217 -12.72 3.49 9.57
C LEU A 217 -11.80 3.69 10.80
N ARG A 218 -11.31 2.61 11.38
CA ARG A 218 -10.37 2.64 12.51
C ARG A 218 -8.93 2.37 12.11
N ALA A 219 -8.71 1.86 10.91
CA ALA A 219 -7.41 1.42 10.42
C ALA A 219 -6.87 2.32 9.31
N LEU A 220 -7.76 2.90 8.52
CA LEU A 220 -7.52 3.79 7.38
C LEU A 220 -8.12 5.17 7.63
#